data_db8fa3a8d96a10500b17a259fe70c1f6
#
_entry.id   db8fa3a8d96a10500b17a259fe70c1f6
#
_cell.length_a   1.000
_cell.length_b   1.000
_cell.length_c   1.000
_cell.angle_alpha   90.00
_cell.angle_beta   90.00
_cell.angle_gamma   90.00
#
_symmetry.space_group_name_H-M   'P 1'
#
loop_
_entity.id
_entity.type
_entity.pdbx_description
1 polymer ?
#
loop_
_entity_poly.entity_id
_entity_poly.type
_entity_poly.pdbx_seq_one_letter_code
_entity_poly.pdbx_strand_id
1 'polypeptide(L)'
;GATYAELCRNFKWEIPQYYNIGVDVCDKWADDKTRLALIYVDSDEIEQRYTFRVLRDRSNQLANGLNANAIKRGDRVGILLSQRPETLISHIAIYKLGAIAVQLLTLFGPDAIEFRLQDSAARAVVTDKENLSKIFEIQKRLPHLNLIIVVEAGQQEGVLDFWNCVEKGSCAFTPVKTKPDDAAVIIYTSGTTGQPKGTLHGHRLLPGILPGFEFYHNLFPREGDLMWTPLDWAYIGGSYDALFPTLYHGYPVLAYRPRKFDPEKAFYMMAKYRVKNLMIVPTALRMMMHAVRRPRERYDLHLRSITAGGETLGEALSDWTREQLGVEINEQYGQTECDLVVGFCSEIMNTVPGAIGKAVPGHIVEIIDKDGRVVKGGDLGEIAIKSPDPVMFLEYWQNPQATKDKFTGEWLRTGDYGRKDENGHFWFGGRQDDIIESGGFRIGPGEVEACLMKHRAVALVGVIGVPDPVRGEIVKAFILPKAGVTPDKALEESIKEHVKKRLEAHAYPREVTFVSE
;
A
#
# COMPACT_ATOMS: atom_id res chain seq x y z
N GLY A 1 22.56 6.63 -23.22
CA GLY A 1 21.42 6.81 -22.33
C GLY A 1 21.79 7.78 -21.19
N ALA A 2 20.78 8.42 -20.56
CA ALA A 2 20.99 9.34 -19.46
C ALA A 2 21.60 8.61 -18.25
N THR A 3 22.56 9.27 -17.57
CA THR A 3 23.13 8.76 -16.33
C THR A 3 22.28 9.20 -15.13
N TYR A 4 22.49 8.56 -13.97
CA TYR A 4 21.81 8.98 -12.72
C TYR A 4 22.08 10.47 -12.43
N ALA A 5 23.32 10.92 -12.56
CA ALA A 5 23.69 12.32 -12.30
C ALA A 5 22.96 13.29 -13.26
N GLU A 6 22.82 12.91 -14.53
CA GLU A 6 22.08 13.71 -15.52
C GLU A 6 20.58 13.78 -15.20
N LEU A 7 19.98 12.66 -14.78
CA LEU A 7 18.59 12.63 -14.38
C LEU A 7 18.33 13.55 -13.20
N CYS A 8 19.20 13.52 -12.18
CA CYS A 8 19.07 14.40 -11.02
C CYS A 8 19.24 15.87 -11.39
N ARG A 9 20.25 16.20 -12.22
CA ARG A 9 20.55 17.57 -12.62
C ARG A 9 19.47 18.20 -13.49
N ASN A 10 18.86 17.40 -14.38
CA ASN A 10 17.86 17.87 -15.32
C ASN A 10 16.42 17.79 -14.79
N PHE A 11 16.24 17.19 -13.62
CA PHE A 11 14.92 17.00 -13.04
C PHE A 11 14.28 18.33 -12.63
N LYS A 12 13.00 18.49 -12.97
CA LYS A 12 12.16 19.60 -12.50
C LYS A 12 10.76 19.09 -12.24
N TRP A 13 10.19 19.52 -11.11
CA TRP A 13 8.79 19.27 -10.83
C TRP A 13 7.90 20.12 -11.75
N GLU A 14 7.00 19.48 -12.49
CA GLU A 14 6.02 20.12 -13.35
C GLU A 14 4.62 19.68 -12.92
N ILE A 15 4.06 20.40 -11.94
CA ILE A 15 2.75 20.07 -11.38
C ILE A 15 1.77 21.17 -11.78
N PRO A 16 0.68 20.81 -12.52
CA PRO A 16 -0.32 21.79 -12.94
C PRO A 16 -0.99 22.48 -11.76
N GLN A 17 -1.51 23.67 -11.98
CA GLN A 17 -2.29 24.42 -10.96
C GLN A 17 -3.52 23.63 -10.52
N TYR A 18 -4.18 22.96 -11.46
CA TYR A 18 -5.29 22.05 -11.19
C TYR A 18 -4.89 20.63 -11.54
N TYR A 19 -5.17 19.72 -10.67
CA TYR A 19 -4.76 18.33 -10.81
C TYR A 19 -5.77 17.40 -10.14
N ASN A 20 -6.19 16.35 -10.85
CA ASN A 20 -7.09 15.32 -10.31
C ASN A 20 -6.56 13.95 -10.66
N ILE A 21 -6.31 13.12 -9.66
CA ILE A 21 -5.78 11.75 -9.86
C ILE A 21 -6.69 10.94 -10.78
N GLY A 22 -8.02 11.02 -10.58
CA GLY A 22 -8.98 10.24 -11.36
C GLY A 22 -8.93 10.55 -12.85
N VAL A 23 -8.76 11.82 -13.21
CA VAL A 23 -8.61 12.25 -14.60
C VAL A 23 -7.28 11.75 -15.18
N ASP A 24 -6.21 11.86 -14.42
CA ASP A 24 -4.86 11.59 -14.91
C ASP A 24 -4.52 10.10 -15.02
N VAL A 25 -5.23 9.24 -14.30
CA VAL A 25 -5.07 7.78 -14.44
C VAL A 25 -6.09 7.15 -15.38
N CYS A 26 -7.10 7.88 -15.82
CA CYS A 26 -8.21 7.29 -16.56
C CYS A 26 -8.69 8.17 -17.71
N ASP A 27 -9.34 9.30 -17.42
CA ASP A 27 -10.07 10.08 -18.43
C ASP A 27 -9.18 10.58 -19.57
N LYS A 28 -7.94 10.96 -19.27
CA LYS A 28 -7.01 11.45 -20.30
C LYS A 28 -6.70 10.42 -21.39
N TRP A 29 -6.87 9.11 -21.10
CA TRP A 29 -6.62 8.03 -22.05
C TRP A 29 -7.90 7.50 -22.70
N ALA A 30 -9.07 7.98 -22.29
CA ALA A 30 -10.37 7.39 -22.66
C ALA A 30 -10.82 7.68 -24.09
N ASP A 31 -10.20 8.63 -24.79
CA ASP A 31 -10.52 8.92 -26.19
C ASP A 31 -10.19 7.76 -27.11
N ASP A 32 -9.15 7.00 -26.81
CA ASP A 32 -8.86 5.74 -27.50
C ASP A 32 -9.70 4.62 -26.87
N LYS A 33 -10.80 4.28 -27.54
CA LYS A 33 -11.76 3.26 -27.08
C LYS A 33 -11.19 1.84 -27.00
N THR A 34 -10.01 1.60 -27.56
CA THR A 34 -9.37 0.28 -27.61
C THR A 34 -8.25 0.12 -26.59
N ARG A 35 -7.83 1.21 -25.95
CA ARG A 35 -6.68 1.19 -25.05
C ARG A 35 -6.98 0.41 -23.78
N LEU A 36 -6.26 -0.70 -23.60
CA LEU A 36 -6.43 -1.58 -22.45
C LEU A 36 -5.85 -0.96 -21.18
N ALA A 37 -6.63 -0.99 -20.10
CA ALA A 37 -6.22 -0.50 -18.78
C ALA A 37 -6.08 -1.63 -17.75
N LEU A 38 -7.00 -2.59 -17.74
CA LEU A 38 -7.07 -3.59 -16.70
C LEU A 38 -7.42 -4.96 -17.27
N ILE A 39 -6.66 -5.97 -16.85
CA ILE A 39 -6.99 -7.37 -17.05
C ILE A 39 -7.30 -7.92 -15.67
N TYR A 40 -8.56 -8.28 -15.42
CA TYR A 40 -8.97 -8.87 -14.16
C TYR A 40 -9.13 -10.37 -14.29
N VAL A 41 -8.50 -11.11 -13.40
CA VAL A 41 -8.65 -12.57 -13.29
C VAL A 41 -9.19 -12.88 -11.89
N ASP A 42 -10.39 -13.43 -11.84
CA ASP A 42 -11.04 -13.76 -10.56
C ASP A 42 -10.54 -15.09 -9.97
N SER A 43 -11.13 -15.50 -8.84
CA SER A 43 -10.75 -16.74 -8.14
C SER A 43 -11.05 -18.01 -8.95
N ASP A 44 -11.98 -17.93 -9.90
CA ASP A 44 -12.30 -19.03 -10.82
C ASP A 44 -11.50 -18.96 -12.12
N GLU A 45 -10.50 -18.08 -12.18
CA GLU A 45 -9.64 -17.82 -13.33
C GLU A 45 -10.42 -17.29 -14.56
N ILE A 46 -11.56 -16.67 -14.34
CA ILE A 46 -12.33 -16.00 -15.40
C ILE A 46 -11.75 -14.62 -15.63
N GLU A 47 -11.42 -14.35 -16.89
CA GLU A 47 -10.81 -13.10 -17.32
C GLU A 47 -11.86 -12.07 -17.74
N GLN A 48 -11.66 -10.81 -17.32
CA GLN A 48 -12.39 -9.65 -17.81
C GLN A 48 -11.39 -8.56 -18.18
N ARG A 49 -11.65 -7.87 -19.30
CA ARG A 49 -10.79 -6.78 -19.76
C ARG A 49 -11.53 -5.46 -19.75
N TYR A 50 -10.86 -4.42 -19.27
CA TYR A 50 -11.41 -3.07 -19.16
C TYR A 50 -10.50 -2.10 -19.91
N THR A 51 -11.09 -1.32 -20.83
CA THR A 51 -10.41 -0.22 -21.47
C THR A 51 -10.49 1.04 -20.59
N PHE A 52 -9.65 2.02 -20.85
CA PHE A 52 -9.73 3.30 -20.17
C PHE A 52 -11.10 3.97 -20.38
N ARG A 53 -11.68 3.87 -21.56
CA ARG A 53 -13.03 4.40 -21.82
C ARG A 53 -14.10 3.75 -20.96
N VAL A 54 -14.07 2.43 -20.82
CA VAL A 54 -15.03 1.72 -19.96
C VAL A 54 -14.86 2.15 -18.50
N LEU A 55 -13.62 2.26 -18.03
CA LEU A 55 -13.36 2.74 -16.67
C LEU A 55 -13.84 4.17 -16.44
N ARG A 56 -13.64 5.06 -17.44
CA ARG A 56 -14.17 6.42 -17.39
C ARG A 56 -15.69 6.40 -17.26
N ASP A 57 -16.37 5.67 -18.12
CA ASP A 57 -17.83 5.63 -18.16
C ASP A 57 -18.39 5.06 -16.85
N ARG A 58 -17.85 3.94 -16.36
CA ARG A 58 -18.28 3.31 -15.11
C ARG A 58 -17.99 4.19 -13.89
N SER A 59 -16.84 4.83 -13.85
CA SER A 59 -16.49 5.74 -12.76
C SER A 59 -17.35 7.00 -12.77
N ASN A 60 -17.70 7.53 -13.95
CA ASN A 60 -18.65 8.64 -14.06
C ASN A 60 -20.03 8.24 -13.52
N GLN A 61 -20.50 7.06 -13.88
CA GLN A 61 -21.77 6.53 -13.39
C GLN A 61 -21.76 6.37 -11.87
N LEU A 62 -20.68 5.83 -11.30
CA LEU A 62 -20.55 5.71 -9.86
C LEU A 62 -20.45 7.07 -9.16
N ALA A 63 -19.71 8.01 -9.73
CA ALA A 63 -19.61 9.37 -9.18
C ALA A 63 -20.98 10.04 -9.11
N ASN A 64 -21.80 9.90 -10.15
CA ASN A 64 -23.19 10.37 -10.14
C ASN A 64 -24.02 9.66 -9.08
N GLY A 65 -23.84 8.34 -8.92
CA GLY A 65 -24.52 7.55 -7.89
C GLY A 65 -24.14 7.98 -6.47
N LEU A 66 -22.87 8.23 -6.22
CA LEU A 66 -22.39 8.73 -4.93
C LEU A 66 -22.99 10.12 -4.64
N ASN A 67 -22.95 11.00 -5.63
CA ASN A 67 -23.52 12.34 -5.50
C ASN A 67 -25.04 12.29 -5.24
N ALA A 68 -25.78 11.40 -5.91
CA ALA A 68 -27.20 11.20 -5.70
C ALA A 68 -27.51 10.68 -4.28
N ASN A 69 -26.57 10.03 -3.62
CA ASN A 69 -26.64 9.56 -2.25
C ASN A 69 -25.95 10.49 -1.25
N ALA A 70 -25.86 11.76 -1.59
CA ALA A 70 -25.36 12.84 -0.73
C ALA A 70 -23.88 12.78 -0.36
N ILE A 71 -23.08 12.04 -1.10
CA ILE A 71 -21.62 12.09 -0.96
C ILE A 71 -21.12 13.31 -1.70
N LYS A 72 -20.37 14.17 -1.00
CA LYS A 72 -19.91 15.47 -1.50
C LYS A 72 -18.40 15.56 -1.49
N ARG A 73 -17.88 16.59 -2.16
CA ARG A 73 -16.47 16.95 -2.11
C ARG A 73 -15.99 17.02 -0.65
N GLY A 74 -14.86 16.38 -0.36
CA GLY A 74 -14.28 16.33 0.97
C GLY A 74 -14.82 15.22 1.87
N ASP A 75 -15.90 14.54 1.49
CA ASP A 75 -16.40 13.40 2.24
C ASP A 75 -15.45 12.20 2.11
N ARG A 76 -15.37 11.40 3.16
CA ARG A 76 -14.53 10.19 3.17
C ARG A 76 -15.36 8.99 2.81
N VAL A 77 -14.83 8.19 1.89
CA VAL A 77 -15.46 6.95 1.42
C VAL A 77 -14.48 5.81 1.60
N GLY A 78 -14.83 4.85 2.44
CA GLY A 78 -14.02 3.65 2.67
C GLY A 78 -14.10 2.71 1.47
N ILE A 79 -12.98 2.08 1.14
CA ILE A 79 -12.91 1.04 0.13
C ILE A 79 -12.36 -0.22 0.79
N LEU A 80 -13.23 -1.20 0.97
CA LEU A 80 -12.91 -2.50 1.58
C LEU A 80 -13.07 -3.59 0.52
N LEU A 81 -12.16 -3.57 -0.44
CA LEU A 81 -12.15 -4.45 -1.61
C LEU A 81 -10.71 -4.80 -1.97
N SER A 82 -10.51 -6.00 -2.49
CA SER A 82 -9.22 -6.47 -2.99
C SER A 82 -8.92 -5.94 -4.41
N GLN A 83 -7.98 -6.55 -5.13
CA GLN A 83 -7.67 -6.23 -6.52
C GLN A 83 -8.83 -6.67 -7.42
N ARG A 84 -9.63 -5.72 -7.86
CA ARG A 84 -10.76 -5.99 -8.75
C ARG A 84 -11.24 -4.70 -9.43
N PRO A 85 -12.03 -4.81 -10.52
CA PRO A 85 -12.48 -3.62 -11.26
C PRO A 85 -13.23 -2.61 -10.40
N GLU A 86 -14.07 -3.09 -9.49
CA GLU A 86 -14.89 -2.25 -8.63
C GLU A 86 -14.05 -1.38 -7.68
N THR A 87 -12.89 -1.89 -7.26
CA THR A 87 -11.92 -1.13 -6.45
C THR A 87 -11.38 0.06 -7.24
N LEU A 88 -10.93 -0.19 -8.46
CA LEU A 88 -10.39 0.84 -9.34
C LEU A 88 -11.45 1.86 -9.73
N ILE A 89 -12.64 1.40 -10.12
CA ILE A 89 -13.78 2.27 -10.45
C ILE A 89 -14.14 3.16 -9.26
N SER A 90 -14.14 2.62 -8.04
CA SER A 90 -14.42 3.36 -6.81
C SER A 90 -13.39 4.45 -6.55
N HIS A 91 -12.11 4.14 -6.65
CA HIS A 91 -11.05 5.14 -6.51
C HIS A 91 -11.22 6.28 -7.51
N ILE A 92 -11.39 5.95 -8.78
CA ILE A 92 -11.50 6.97 -9.84
C ILE A 92 -12.73 7.86 -9.60
N ALA A 93 -13.87 7.26 -9.28
CA ALA A 93 -15.11 8.01 -9.00
C ALA A 93 -14.96 8.95 -7.81
N ILE A 94 -14.36 8.47 -6.72
CA ILE A 94 -14.13 9.26 -5.50
C ILE A 94 -13.24 10.47 -5.82
N TYR A 95 -12.15 10.26 -6.55
CA TYR A 95 -11.23 11.36 -6.92
C TYR A 95 -11.89 12.37 -7.84
N LYS A 96 -12.64 11.91 -8.84
CA LYS A 96 -13.34 12.81 -9.76
C LYS A 96 -14.44 13.63 -9.07
N LEU A 97 -15.03 13.07 -8.02
CA LEU A 97 -16.01 13.77 -7.18
C LEU A 97 -15.36 14.77 -6.21
N GLY A 98 -14.04 14.71 -6.04
CA GLY A 98 -13.34 15.51 -5.04
C GLY A 98 -13.52 14.99 -3.61
N ALA A 99 -14.03 13.79 -3.45
CA ALA A 99 -14.10 13.09 -2.17
C ALA A 99 -12.75 12.43 -1.84
N ILE A 100 -12.66 11.83 -0.67
CA ILE A 100 -11.42 11.28 -0.13
C ILE A 100 -11.59 9.77 0.06
N ALA A 101 -10.72 8.98 -0.58
CA ALA A 101 -10.71 7.53 -0.42
C ALA A 101 -10.05 7.15 0.91
N VAL A 102 -10.62 6.17 1.61
CA VAL A 102 -10.00 5.54 2.79
C VAL A 102 -9.72 4.09 2.43
N GLN A 103 -8.45 3.75 2.27
CA GLN A 103 -8.04 2.39 1.87
C GLN A 103 -8.12 1.45 3.07
N LEU A 104 -8.87 0.35 2.92
CA LEU A 104 -9.09 -0.64 3.97
C LEU A 104 -8.73 -2.04 3.44
N LEU A 105 -7.94 -2.77 4.21
CA LEU A 105 -7.54 -4.13 3.87
C LEU A 105 -8.69 -5.10 4.13
N THR A 106 -8.97 -5.99 3.17
CA THR A 106 -9.97 -7.05 3.34
C THR A 106 -9.59 -8.04 4.44
N LEU A 107 -8.32 -8.07 4.82
CA LEU A 107 -7.81 -8.88 5.93
C LEU A 107 -8.13 -8.29 7.31
N PHE A 108 -8.55 -7.04 7.38
CA PHE A 108 -8.95 -6.43 8.65
C PHE A 108 -10.17 -7.12 9.23
N GLY A 109 -10.13 -7.32 10.55
CA GLY A 109 -11.29 -7.70 11.33
C GLY A 109 -12.19 -6.49 11.65
N PRO A 110 -13.37 -6.74 12.25
CA PRO A 110 -14.33 -5.67 12.54
C PRO A 110 -13.74 -4.52 13.37
N ASP A 111 -12.90 -4.80 14.36
CA ASP A 111 -12.34 -3.77 15.23
C ASP A 111 -11.40 -2.82 14.48
N ALA A 112 -10.56 -3.34 13.60
CA ALA A 112 -9.66 -2.53 12.79
C ALA A 112 -10.43 -1.66 11.79
N ILE A 113 -11.47 -2.20 11.18
CA ILE A 113 -12.34 -1.47 10.25
C ILE A 113 -13.10 -0.38 11.00
N GLU A 114 -13.69 -0.70 12.15
CA GLU A 114 -14.46 0.24 12.97
C GLU A 114 -13.61 1.46 13.34
N PHE A 115 -12.40 1.23 13.83
CA PHE A 115 -11.52 2.33 14.21
C PHE A 115 -11.28 3.28 13.03
N ARG A 116 -10.93 2.73 11.87
CA ARG A 116 -10.59 3.54 10.68
C ARG A 116 -11.78 4.28 10.11
N LEU A 117 -12.95 3.66 10.07
CA LEU A 117 -14.17 4.32 9.62
C LEU A 117 -14.65 5.40 10.59
N GLN A 118 -14.49 5.17 11.89
CA GLN A 118 -14.83 6.15 12.93
C GLN A 118 -13.85 7.33 12.92
N ASP A 119 -12.56 7.05 12.93
CA ASP A 119 -11.51 8.08 12.94
C ASP A 119 -11.60 9.00 11.72
N SER A 120 -11.82 8.42 10.54
CA SER A 120 -12.01 9.17 9.30
C SER A 120 -13.38 9.83 9.18
N ALA A 121 -14.32 9.46 10.05
CA ALA A 121 -15.73 9.84 9.93
C ALA A 121 -16.30 9.54 8.54
N ALA A 122 -15.99 8.35 8.01
CA ALA A 122 -16.39 7.94 6.68
C ALA A 122 -17.91 7.95 6.54
N ARG A 123 -18.40 8.54 5.44
CA ARG A 123 -19.83 8.65 5.15
C ARG A 123 -20.38 7.45 4.38
N ALA A 124 -19.49 6.77 3.68
CA ALA A 124 -19.83 5.59 2.88
C ALA A 124 -18.71 4.57 2.96
N VAL A 125 -19.04 3.33 2.65
CA VAL A 125 -18.08 2.25 2.41
C VAL A 125 -18.51 1.43 1.21
N VAL A 126 -17.55 1.11 0.35
CA VAL A 126 -17.72 0.18 -0.77
C VAL A 126 -17.04 -1.11 -0.38
N THR A 127 -17.78 -2.20 -0.41
CA THR A 127 -17.27 -3.53 -0.02
C THR A 127 -17.88 -4.63 -0.89
N ASP A 128 -17.58 -5.87 -0.57
CA ASP A 128 -18.13 -7.04 -1.22
C ASP A 128 -19.02 -7.85 -0.27
N LYS A 129 -19.66 -8.86 -0.82
CA LYS A 129 -20.54 -9.74 -0.07
C LYS A 129 -19.81 -10.48 1.08
N GLU A 130 -18.54 -10.85 0.87
CA GLU A 130 -17.76 -11.57 1.88
C GLU A 130 -17.45 -10.74 3.12
N ASN A 131 -17.21 -9.44 2.93
CA ASN A 131 -16.82 -8.53 4.02
C ASN A 131 -18.01 -7.77 4.62
N LEU A 132 -19.19 -7.91 4.06
CA LEU A 132 -20.39 -7.17 4.50
C LEU A 132 -20.74 -7.45 5.97
N SER A 133 -20.56 -8.68 6.43
CA SER A 133 -20.83 -9.05 7.83
C SER A 133 -20.00 -8.25 8.82
N LYS A 134 -18.75 -7.94 8.45
CA LYS A 134 -17.86 -7.10 9.29
C LYS A 134 -18.43 -5.69 9.45
N ILE A 135 -18.99 -5.14 8.37
CA ILE A 135 -19.61 -3.80 8.39
C ILE A 135 -20.89 -3.80 9.22
N PHE A 136 -21.75 -4.79 9.05
CA PHE A 136 -23.00 -4.89 9.81
C PHE A 136 -22.75 -5.02 11.32
N GLU A 137 -21.69 -5.71 11.71
CA GLU A 137 -21.33 -5.86 13.12
C GLU A 137 -21.02 -4.53 13.82
N ILE A 138 -20.43 -3.58 13.08
CA ILE A 138 -19.94 -2.31 13.62
C ILE A 138 -20.80 -1.10 13.26
N GLN A 139 -21.72 -1.25 12.31
CA GLN A 139 -22.47 -0.13 11.71
C GLN A 139 -23.20 0.74 12.74
N LYS A 140 -23.78 0.12 13.77
CA LYS A 140 -24.55 0.84 14.80
C LYS A 140 -23.67 1.81 15.61
N ARG A 141 -22.37 1.56 15.66
CA ARG A 141 -21.40 2.42 16.37
C ARG A 141 -20.77 3.49 15.47
N LEU A 142 -21.20 3.56 14.21
CA LEU A 142 -20.67 4.49 13.20
C LEU A 142 -21.79 5.43 12.72
N PRO A 143 -22.07 6.50 13.49
CA PRO A 143 -23.21 7.38 13.18
C PRO A 143 -23.06 8.15 11.86
N HIS A 144 -21.83 8.30 11.36
CA HIS A 144 -21.56 8.99 10.10
C HIS A 144 -21.66 8.09 8.88
N LEU A 145 -21.65 6.77 9.07
CA LEU A 145 -21.72 5.78 7.97
C LEU A 145 -23.17 5.61 7.52
N ASN A 146 -23.54 6.34 6.48
CA ASN A 146 -24.92 6.39 5.99
C ASN A 146 -25.15 5.58 4.71
N LEU A 147 -24.08 5.16 4.03
CA LEU A 147 -24.17 4.50 2.74
C LEU A 147 -23.23 3.31 2.69
N ILE A 148 -23.79 2.14 2.42
CA ILE A 148 -23.04 0.90 2.21
C ILE A 148 -23.33 0.43 0.80
N ILE A 149 -22.28 0.36 -0.03
CA ILE A 149 -22.36 -0.14 -1.41
C ILE A 149 -21.65 -1.48 -1.47
N VAL A 150 -22.32 -2.49 -1.99
CA VAL A 150 -21.83 -3.87 -1.96
C VAL A 150 -21.80 -4.45 -3.37
N VAL A 151 -20.68 -5.01 -3.74
CA VAL A 151 -20.54 -5.75 -5.00
C VAL A 151 -21.28 -7.07 -4.85
N GLU A 152 -22.21 -7.32 -5.78
CA GLU A 152 -23.04 -8.53 -5.80
C GLU A 152 -23.95 -8.67 -4.55
N ALA A 153 -24.49 -7.55 -4.09
CA ALA A 153 -25.37 -7.52 -2.92
C ALA A 153 -26.70 -8.24 -3.15
N GLY A 154 -27.17 -8.27 -4.39
CA GLY A 154 -28.53 -8.71 -4.68
C GLY A 154 -29.56 -7.78 -4.05
N GLN A 155 -30.58 -8.36 -3.40
CA GLN A 155 -31.65 -7.60 -2.72
C GLN A 155 -31.43 -7.53 -1.20
N GLN A 156 -30.19 -7.33 -0.76
CA GLN A 156 -29.88 -7.19 0.64
C GLN A 156 -30.42 -5.87 1.20
N GLU A 157 -31.18 -5.93 2.29
CA GLU A 157 -31.72 -4.74 2.95
C GLU A 157 -30.59 -3.89 3.58
N GLY A 158 -30.76 -2.57 3.51
CA GLY A 158 -29.82 -1.61 4.14
C GLY A 158 -28.56 -1.32 3.34
N VAL A 159 -28.43 -1.88 2.13
CA VAL A 159 -27.29 -1.65 1.26
C VAL A 159 -27.73 -1.34 -0.16
N LEU A 160 -26.84 -0.70 -0.93
CA LEU A 160 -26.99 -0.55 -2.38
C LEU A 160 -26.11 -1.57 -3.09
N ASP A 161 -26.64 -2.18 -4.13
CA ASP A 161 -25.82 -3.01 -5.01
C ASP A 161 -24.95 -2.12 -5.90
N PHE A 162 -23.66 -2.43 -5.94
CA PHE A 162 -22.65 -1.64 -6.67
C PHE A 162 -23.03 -1.43 -8.15
N TRP A 163 -23.31 -2.53 -8.87
CA TRP A 163 -23.58 -2.44 -10.30
C TRP A 163 -24.94 -1.84 -10.62
N ASN A 164 -25.95 -2.03 -9.76
CA ASN A 164 -27.21 -1.31 -9.88
C ASN A 164 -27.02 0.19 -9.72
N CYS A 165 -26.19 0.60 -8.77
CA CYS A 165 -25.85 2.02 -8.56
C CYS A 165 -25.15 2.61 -9.80
N VAL A 166 -24.22 1.87 -10.37
CA VAL A 166 -23.50 2.25 -11.60
C VAL A 166 -24.46 2.36 -12.77
N GLU A 167 -25.27 1.34 -13.03
CA GLU A 167 -26.19 1.28 -14.17
C GLU A 167 -27.24 2.39 -14.16
N LYS A 168 -27.68 2.82 -12.99
CA LYS A 168 -28.63 3.94 -12.84
C LYS A 168 -27.99 5.31 -13.07
N GLY A 169 -26.69 5.42 -12.95
CA GLY A 169 -25.98 6.68 -13.12
C GLY A 169 -25.77 7.03 -14.59
N SER A 170 -25.75 8.33 -14.88
CA SER A 170 -25.35 8.84 -16.19
C SER A 170 -23.84 8.64 -16.39
N CYS A 171 -23.45 8.38 -17.66
CA CYS A 171 -22.04 8.39 -18.04
C CYS A 171 -21.47 9.82 -18.15
N ALA A 172 -22.33 10.83 -18.12
CA ALA A 172 -21.91 12.23 -18.17
C ALA A 172 -21.61 12.74 -16.77
N PHE A 173 -20.35 13.06 -16.52
CA PHE A 173 -19.89 13.63 -15.26
C PHE A 173 -18.72 14.56 -15.52
N THR A 174 -18.77 15.76 -14.98
CA THR A 174 -17.65 16.70 -15.05
C THR A 174 -16.80 16.57 -13.78
N PRO A 175 -15.56 16.08 -13.88
CA PRO A 175 -14.70 15.96 -12.71
C PRO A 175 -14.52 17.29 -11.98
N VAL A 176 -14.51 17.23 -10.66
CA VAL A 176 -14.26 18.40 -9.82
C VAL A 176 -12.85 18.91 -10.09
N LYS A 177 -12.72 20.22 -10.23
CA LYS A 177 -11.45 20.88 -10.51
C LYS A 177 -10.63 21.00 -9.22
N THR A 178 -9.97 19.93 -8.86
CA THR A 178 -9.13 19.87 -7.65
C THR A 178 -7.76 20.50 -7.87
N LYS A 179 -7.16 20.95 -6.78
CA LYS A 179 -5.77 21.40 -6.74
C LYS A 179 -4.85 20.27 -6.29
N PRO A 180 -3.56 20.32 -6.61
CA PRO A 180 -2.60 19.31 -6.17
C PRO A 180 -2.61 19.04 -4.66
N ASP A 181 -2.77 20.09 -3.85
CA ASP A 181 -2.80 20.00 -2.39
C ASP A 181 -4.16 19.63 -1.81
N ASP A 182 -5.20 19.49 -2.64
CA ASP A 182 -6.49 19.02 -2.16
C ASP A 182 -6.39 17.55 -1.74
N ALA A 183 -7.08 17.22 -0.65
CA ALA A 183 -7.07 15.88 -0.08
C ALA A 183 -7.64 14.84 -1.06
N ALA A 184 -6.99 13.70 -1.18
CA ALA A 184 -7.39 12.62 -2.08
C ALA A 184 -7.57 11.28 -1.37
N VAL A 185 -6.66 10.91 -0.47
CA VAL A 185 -6.66 9.57 0.11
C VAL A 185 -6.11 9.58 1.54
N ILE A 186 -6.70 8.76 2.39
CA ILE A 186 -6.19 8.48 3.74
C ILE A 186 -5.73 7.03 3.77
N ILE A 187 -4.48 6.83 4.18
CA ILE A 187 -3.88 5.51 4.36
C ILE A 187 -3.43 5.41 5.82
N TYR A 188 -3.99 4.45 6.54
CA TYR A 188 -3.67 4.28 7.95
C TYR A 188 -2.35 3.55 8.15
N THR A 189 -1.54 4.09 9.06
CA THR A 189 -0.26 3.50 9.45
C THR A 189 -0.30 3.08 10.91
N SER A 190 0.30 1.94 11.22
CA SER A 190 0.48 1.49 12.59
C SER A 190 1.58 2.30 13.26
N GLY A 191 1.29 2.84 14.46
CA GLY A 191 2.28 3.47 15.32
C GLY A 191 2.83 2.49 16.35
N THR A 192 3.92 2.88 17.02
CA THR A 192 4.49 2.10 18.12
C THR A 192 3.64 2.20 19.37
N THR A 193 2.95 3.32 19.54
CA THR A 193 2.10 3.59 20.69
C THR A 193 0.72 4.03 20.22
N GLY A 194 -0.31 3.46 20.81
CA GLY A 194 -1.70 3.85 20.54
C GLY A 194 -2.25 3.33 19.22
N GLN A 195 -3.27 4.00 18.74
CA GLN A 195 -4.02 3.62 17.56
C GLN A 195 -3.31 4.05 16.26
N PRO A 196 -3.63 3.41 15.13
CA PRO A 196 -3.11 3.81 13.84
C PRO A 196 -3.44 5.27 13.51
N LYS A 197 -2.57 5.90 12.73
CA LYS A 197 -2.75 7.28 12.27
C LYS A 197 -3.17 7.28 10.81
N GLY A 198 -4.14 8.12 10.47
CA GLY A 198 -4.56 8.31 9.09
C GLY A 198 -3.62 9.27 8.37
N THR A 199 -2.82 8.74 7.45
CA THR A 199 -1.92 9.55 6.64
C THR A 199 -2.69 10.12 5.46
N LEU A 200 -2.93 11.43 5.48
CA LEU A 200 -3.68 12.12 4.44
C LEU A 200 -2.76 12.60 3.33
N HIS A 201 -3.01 12.11 2.13
CA HIS A 201 -2.31 12.55 0.92
C HIS A 201 -3.19 13.39 0.02
N GLY A 202 -2.56 14.37 -0.64
CA GLY A 202 -3.20 15.18 -1.67
C GLY A 202 -3.16 14.51 -3.05
N HIS A 203 -3.87 15.12 -4.02
CA HIS A 203 -3.79 14.70 -5.41
C HIS A 203 -2.36 14.76 -5.95
N ARG A 204 -1.51 15.64 -5.40
CA ARG A 204 -0.09 15.76 -5.77
C ARG A 204 0.72 14.50 -5.51
N LEU A 205 0.19 13.55 -4.73
CA LEU A 205 0.88 12.27 -4.49
C LEU A 205 1.24 11.59 -5.81
N LEU A 206 0.32 11.56 -6.77
CA LEU A 206 0.57 10.88 -8.04
C LEU A 206 1.75 11.48 -8.81
N PRO A 207 1.79 12.77 -9.14
CA PRO A 207 2.99 13.33 -9.78
C PRO A 207 4.24 13.20 -8.91
N GLY A 208 4.10 13.21 -7.58
CA GLY A 208 5.21 13.05 -6.65
C GLY A 208 5.88 11.67 -6.72
N ILE A 209 5.11 10.62 -6.99
CA ILE A 209 5.65 9.25 -7.05
C ILE A 209 6.20 8.88 -8.43
N LEU A 210 5.85 9.61 -9.48
CA LEU A 210 6.20 9.22 -10.85
C LEU A 210 7.71 9.07 -11.08
N PRO A 211 8.57 9.99 -10.64
CA PRO A 211 10.01 9.82 -10.84
C PRO A 211 10.55 8.52 -10.22
N GLY A 212 10.08 8.18 -9.02
CA GLY A 212 10.47 6.94 -8.34
C GLY A 212 9.96 5.71 -9.07
N PHE A 213 8.69 5.70 -9.43
CA PHE A 213 8.10 4.59 -10.17
C PHE A 213 8.85 4.32 -11.48
N GLU A 214 9.11 5.36 -12.26
CA GLU A 214 9.84 5.25 -13.51
C GLU A 214 11.26 4.72 -13.28
N PHE A 215 11.90 5.18 -12.22
CA PHE A 215 13.25 4.78 -11.81
C PHE A 215 13.31 3.31 -11.41
N TYR A 216 12.46 2.87 -10.47
CA TYR A 216 12.45 1.48 -9.98
C TYR A 216 12.05 0.47 -11.06
N HIS A 217 11.31 0.89 -12.07
CA HIS A 217 10.91 0.03 -13.18
C HIS A 217 11.71 0.27 -14.45
N ASN A 218 13.02 0.57 -14.27
CA ASN A 218 13.99 0.65 -15.36
C ASN A 218 13.53 1.58 -16.49
N LEU A 219 13.26 2.84 -16.11
CA LEU A 219 12.83 3.90 -17.01
C LEU A 219 11.48 3.59 -17.70
N PHE A 220 10.52 3.18 -16.88
CA PHE A 220 9.14 2.96 -17.33
C PHE A 220 8.55 4.25 -17.96
N PRO A 221 7.74 4.21 -19.03
CA PRO A 221 7.26 3.02 -19.70
C PRO A 221 8.05 2.63 -20.96
N ARG A 222 7.90 1.38 -21.37
CA ARG A 222 8.34 0.87 -22.66
C ARG A 222 7.23 0.07 -23.31
N GLU A 223 7.28 -0.04 -24.62
CA GLU A 223 6.32 -0.84 -25.38
C GLU A 223 6.20 -2.25 -24.80
N GLY A 224 4.97 -2.68 -24.59
CA GLY A 224 4.66 -3.99 -24.03
C GLY A 224 4.69 -4.06 -22.51
N ASP A 225 5.02 -2.99 -21.80
CA ASP A 225 4.99 -2.99 -20.34
C ASP A 225 3.59 -3.33 -19.82
N LEU A 226 3.56 -4.22 -18.84
CA LEU A 226 2.36 -4.65 -18.13
C LEU A 226 2.75 -4.93 -16.68
N MET A 227 2.06 -4.26 -15.78
CA MET A 227 2.36 -4.30 -14.34
C MET A 227 1.55 -5.35 -13.63
N TRP A 228 2.18 -6.06 -12.71
CA TRP A 228 1.49 -6.86 -11.71
C TRP A 228 2.16 -6.72 -10.34
N THR A 229 1.33 -6.77 -9.31
CA THR A 229 1.77 -6.89 -7.92
C THR A 229 0.86 -7.85 -7.18
N PRO A 230 1.40 -8.78 -6.36
CA PRO A 230 0.56 -9.59 -5.46
C PRO A 230 0.07 -8.83 -4.23
N LEU A 231 0.52 -7.58 -4.03
CA LEU A 231 0.08 -6.75 -2.91
C LEU A 231 -1.38 -6.32 -3.05
N ASP A 232 -2.07 -6.22 -1.93
CA ASP A 232 -3.38 -5.59 -1.88
C ASP A 232 -3.26 -4.11 -2.30
N TRP A 233 -4.22 -3.64 -3.11
CA TRP A 233 -4.26 -2.22 -3.50
C TRP A 233 -4.64 -1.28 -2.35
N ALA A 234 -5.03 -1.81 -1.20
CA ALA A 234 -5.23 -1.01 0.01
C ALA A 234 -3.92 -0.58 0.69
N TYR A 235 -2.80 -1.20 0.33
CA TYR A 235 -1.48 -0.68 0.68
C TYR A 235 -1.04 0.38 -0.32
N ILE A 236 -0.26 1.36 0.15
CA ILE A 236 0.32 2.37 -0.75
C ILE A 236 1.21 1.71 -1.81
N GLY A 237 1.92 0.64 -1.45
CA GLY A 237 2.74 -0.14 -2.39
C GLY A 237 1.93 -0.74 -3.53
N GLY A 238 0.74 -1.26 -3.25
CA GLY A 238 -0.12 -1.85 -4.28
C GLY A 238 -0.82 -0.81 -5.15
N SER A 239 -1.28 0.28 -4.57
CA SER A 239 -2.03 1.31 -5.29
C SER A 239 -1.13 2.36 -5.95
N TYR A 240 -0.31 3.05 -5.16
CA TYR A 240 0.48 4.19 -5.67
C TYR A 240 1.88 3.82 -6.14
N ASP A 241 2.35 2.62 -5.85
CA ASP A 241 3.64 2.15 -6.36
C ASP A 241 3.51 1.11 -7.49
N ALA A 242 2.29 0.76 -7.87
CA ALA A 242 2.03 -0.18 -8.96
C ALA A 242 0.83 0.25 -9.82
N LEU A 243 -0.39 0.29 -9.27
CA LEU A 243 -1.62 0.50 -10.02
C LEU A 243 -1.69 1.88 -10.70
N PHE A 244 -1.70 2.94 -9.92
CA PHE A 244 -1.98 4.29 -10.44
C PHE A 244 -0.88 4.84 -11.34
N PRO A 245 0.42 4.71 -11.02
CA PRO A 245 1.45 5.22 -11.92
C PRO A 245 1.50 4.47 -13.26
N THR A 246 1.19 3.18 -13.28
CA THR A 246 1.07 2.42 -14.52
C THR A 246 -0.05 2.98 -15.41
N LEU A 247 -1.22 3.21 -14.82
CA LEU A 247 -2.37 3.78 -15.54
C LEU A 247 -2.12 5.23 -15.97
N TYR A 248 -1.40 6.01 -15.16
CA TYR A 248 -0.96 7.34 -15.54
C TYR A 248 -0.28 7.34 -16.90
N HIS A 249 0.61 6.37 -17.11
CA HIS A 249 1.33 6.21 -18.37
C HIS A 249 0.51 5.58 -19.50
N GLY A 250 -0.73 5.19 -19.22
CA GLY A 250 -1.62 4.56 -20.21
C GLY A 250 -1.30 3.11 -20.51
N TYR A 251 -0.67 2.41 -19.56
CA TYR A 251 -0.29 1.00 -19.69
C TYR A 251 -1.19 0.12 -18.84
N PRO A 252 -1.34 -1.18 -19.21
CA PRO A 252 -2.26 -2.06 -18.52
C PRO A 252 -1.69 -2.65 -17.23
N VAL A 253 -2.62 -2.97 -16.33
CA VAL A 253 -2.34 -3.65 -15.06
C VAL A 253 -3.08 -4.98 -15.04
N LEU A 254 -2.40 -6.02 -14.58
CA LEU A 254 -3.04 -7.30 -14.24
C LEU A 254 -3.56 -7.20 -12.80
N ALA A 255 -4.86 -7.43 -12.62
CA ALA A 255 -5.49 -7.56 -11.32
C ALA A 255 -5.72 -9.03 -11.04
N TYR A 256 -4.86 -9.60 -10.24
CA TYR A 256 -4.94 -10.99 -9.81
C TYR A 256 -4.39 -11.08 -8.39
N ARG A 257 -5.25 -11.40 -7.44
CA ARG A 257 -4.85 -11.58 -6.04
C ARG A 257 -5.74 -12.62 -5.36
N PRO A 258 -5.29 -13.89 -5.33
CA PRO A 258 -6.00 -14.93 -4.61
C PRO A 258 -5.95 -14.68 -3.10
N ARG A 259 -6.86 -15.27 -2.34
CA ARG A 259 -6.87 -15.16 -0.87
C ARG A 259 -5.55 -15.58 -0.24
N LYS A 260 -4.97 -16.64 -0.76
CA LYS A 260 -3.67 -17.15 -0.35
C LYS A 260 -2.71 -17.05 -1.52
N PHE A 261 -1.57 -16.43 -1.27
CA PHE A 261 -0.52 -16.33 -2.29
C PHE A 261 -0.02 -17.72 -2.68
N ASP A 262 -0.10 -18.02 -3.97
CA ASP A 262 0.37 -19.27 -4.56
C ASP A 262 1.55 -18.97 -5.49
N PRO A 263 2.78 -19.33 -5.11
CA PRO A 263 3.97 -19.02 -5.92
C PRO A 263 3.95 -19.62 -7.32
N GLU A 264 3.50 -20.85 -7.48
CA GLU A 264 3.43 -21.49 -8.81
C GLU A 264 2.40 -20.82 -9.70
N LYS A 265 1.23 -20.47 -9.14
CA LYS A 265 0.21 -19.73 -9.86
C LYS A 265 0.70 -18.32 -10.23
N ALA A 266 1.52 -17.70 -9.39
CA ALA A 266 2.13 -16.39 -9.70
C ALA A 266 3.00 -16.48 -10.96
N PHE A 267 3.87 -17.49 -11.06
CA PHE A 267 4.66 -17.70 -12.27
C PHE A 267 3.79 -17.99 -13.50
N TYR A 268 2.78 -18.83 -13.33
CA TYR A 268 1.84 -19.15 -14.40
C TYR A 268 1.15 -17.89 -14.94
N MET A 269 0.63 -17.05 -14.05
CA MET A 269 -0.05 -15.79 -14.43
C MET A 269 0.90 -14.79 -15.08
N MET A 270 2.11 -14.66 -14.57
CA MET A 270 3.11 -13.78 -15.17
C MET A 270 3.48 -14.22 -16.58
N ALA A 271 3.61 -15.52 -16.81
CA ALA A 271 3.89 -16.07 -18.13
C ALA A 271 2.71 -15.88 -19.08
N LYS A 272 1.50 -16.24 -18.65
CA LYS A 272 0.28 -16.17 -19.45
C LYS A 272 -0.02 -14.75 -19.95
N TYR A 273 0.13 -13.76 -19.08
CA TYR A 273 -0.17 -12.37 -19.39
C TYR A 273 1.05 -11.55 -19.80
N ARG A 274 2.20 -12.18 -19.91
CA ARG A 274 3.45 -11.53 -20.34
C ARG A 274 3.78 -10.32 -19.46
N VAL A 275 3.68 -10.50 -18.16
CA VAL A 275 4.01 -9.46 -17.18
C VAL A 275 5.47 -9.07 -17.34
N LYS A 276 5.71 -7.78 -17.51
CA LYS A 276 7.06 -7.20 -17.65
C LYS A 276 7.55 -6.49 -16.40
N ASN A 277 6.64 -6.03 -15.58
CA ASN A 277 6.96 -5.20 -14.43
C ASN A 277 6.31 -5.80 -13.17
N LEU A 278 7.12 -6.10 -12.19
CA LEU A 278 6.69 -6.73 -10.94
C LEU A 278 7.07 -5.85 -9.76
N MET A 279 6.06 -5.48 -8.96
CA MET A 279 6.24 -4.88 -7.64
C MET A 279 5.90 -5.95 -6.61
N ILE A 280 6.84 -6.29 -5.74
CA ILE A 280 6.69 -7.42 -4.82
C ILE A 280 7.43 -7.14 -3.51
N VAL A 281 7.03 -7.84 -2.44
CA VAL A 281 7.78 -7.83 -1.18
C VAL A 281 8.75 -9.01 -1.12
N PRO A 282 9.90 -8.87 -0.46
CA PRO A 282 10.91 -9.93 -0.41
C PRO A 282 10.38 -11.28 0.09
N THR A 283 9.50 -11.31 1.08
CA THR A 283 8.91 -12.55 1.58
C THR A 283 8.19 -13.34 0.48
N ALA A 284 7.36 -12.67 -0.32
CA ALA A 284 6.65 -13.32 -1.43
C ALA A 284 7.62 -13.82 -2.49
N LEU A 285 8.65 -13.05 -2.80
CA LEU A 285 9.67 -13.45 -3.77
C LEU A 285 10.48 -14.66 -3.27
N ARG A 286 10.78 -14.72 -1.96
CA ARG A 286 11.41 -15.92 -1.35
C ARG A 286 10.52 -17.14 -1.45
N MET A 287 9.22 -17.00 -1.27
CA MET A 287 8.26 -18.10 -1.46
C MET A 287 8.32 -18.61 -2.90
N MET A 288 8.41 -17.71 -3.87
CA MET A 288 8.57 -18.07 -5.28
C MET A 288 9.89 -18.80 -5.53
N MET A 289 10.98 -18.32 -4.96
CA MET A 289 12.30 -18.95 -5.05
C MET A 289 12.30 -20.38 -4.51
N HIS A 290 11.69 -20.59 -3.36
CA HIS A 290 11.63 -21.91 -2.73
C HIS A 290 10.69 -22.87 -3.47
N ALA A 291 9.59 -22.37 -4.01
CA ALA A 291 8.62 -23.20 -4.72
C ALA A 291 9.11 -23.64 -6.11
N VAL A 292 9.81 -22.77 -6.84
CA VAL A 292 10.28 -23.06 -8.20
C VAL A 292 11.71 -22.52 -8.36
N ARG A 293 12.69 -23.40 -8.23
CA ARG A 293 14.11 -23.02 -8.26
C ARG A 293 14.58 -22.54 -9.63
N ARG A 294 14.02 -23.10 -10.71
CA ARG A 294 14.39 -22.78 -12.09
C ARG A 294 13.14 -22.42 -12.90
N PRO A 295 12.57 -21.24 -12.65
CA PRO A 295 11.27 -20.89 -13.23
C PRO A 295 11.28 -20.78 -14.75
N ARG A 296 12.38 -20.36 -15.37
CA ARG A 296 12.46 -20.22 -16.83
C ARG A 296 12.50 -21.56 -17.57
N GLU A 297 12.78 -22.66 -16.89
CA GLU A 297 12.65 -24.00 -17.47
C GLU A 297 11.19 -24.45 -17.56
N ARG A 298 10.29 -23.86 -16.76
CA ARG A 298 8.88 -24.24 -16.67
C ARG A 298 7.92 -23.20 -17.25
N TYR A 299 8.30 -21.93 -17.23
CA TYR A 299 7.43 -20.81 -17.61
C TYR A 299 8.14 -19.88 -18.57
N ASP A 300 7.39 -19.39 -19.57
CA ASP A 300 7.87 -18.38 -20.51
C ASP A 300 7.70 -16.98 -19.90
N LEU A 301 8.70 -16.55 -19.14
CA LEU A 301 8.67 -15.29 -18.40
C LEU A 301 9.24 -14.13 -19.21
N HIS A 302 8.64 -12.95 -19.06
CA HIS A 302 8.97 -11.74 -19.83
C HIS A 302 9.36 -10.55 -18.94
N LEU A 303 9.73 -10.78 -17.68
CA LEU A 303 10.06 -9.74 -16.73
C LEU A 303 11.20 -8.84 -17.22
N ARG A 304 10.99 -7.54 -17.13
CA ARG A 304 11.95 -6.48 -17.45
C ARG A 304 12.40 -5.71 -16.21
N SER A 305 11.51 -5.57 -15.24
CA SER A 305 11.81 -4.90 -13.99
C SER A 305 11.15 -5.60 -12.80
N ILE A 306 11.87 -5.67 -11.70
CA ILE A 306 11.38 -6.13 -10.41
C ILE A 306 11.79 -5.09 -9.38
N THR A 307 10.83 -4.53 -8.65
CA THR A 307 11.12 -3.68 -7.50
C THR A 307 10.61 -4.33 -6.22
N ALA A 308 11.39 -4.23 -5.16
CA ALA A 308 11.07 -4.81 -3.86
C ALA A 308 11.62 -3.94 -2.74
N GLY A 309 10.90 -3.91 -1.63
CA GLY A 309 11.29 -3.15 -0.45
C GLY A 309 10.41 -3.47 0.75
N GLY A 310 10.63 -2.75 1.84
CA GLY A 310 9.91 -2.96 3.10
C GLY A 310 10.52 -4.02 4.01
N GLU A 311 11.45 -4.82 3.49
CA GLU A 311 12.19 -5.86 4.21
C GLU A 311 13.60 -5.96 3.65
N THR A 312 14.50 -6.60 4.40
CA THR A 312 15.85 -6.91 3.91
C THR A 312 15.78 -7.97 2.80
N LEU A 313 16.41 -7.69 1.66
CA LEU A 313 16.45 -8.63 0.53
C LEU A 313 17.27 -9.87 0.82
N GLY A 314 18.48 -9.70 1.26
CA GLY A 314 19.45 -10.78 1.38
C GLY A 314 20.12 -11.14 0.05
N GLU A 315 21.36 -11.59 0.14
CA GLU A 315 22.20 -11.90 -1.01
C GLU A 315 21.67 -13.09 -1.82
N ALA A 316 21.18 -14.12 -1.12
CA ALA A 316 20.67 -15.33 -1.77
C ALA A 316 19.48 -15.04 -2.69
N LEU A 317 18.56 -14.17 -2.26
CA LEU A 317 17.40 -13.77 -3.05
C LEU A 317 17.81 -12.95 -4.27
N SER A 318 18.72 -11.99 -4.08
CA SER A 318 19.24 -11.15 -5.17
C SER A 318 19.96 -11.99 -6.23
N ASP A 319 20.79 -12.94 -5.81
CA ASP A 319 21.52 -13.83 -6.72
C ASP A 319 20.56 -14.73 -7.49
N TRP A 320 19.61 -15.35 -6.82
CA TRP A 320 18.61 -16.20 -7.46
C TRP A 320 17.81 -15.42 -8.52
N THR A 321 17.37 -14.22 -8.19
CA THR A 321 16.57 -13.40 -9.09
C THR A 321 17.37 -13.03 -10.34
N ARG A 322 18.63 -12.63 -10.18
CA ARG A 322 19.51 -12.32 -11.29
C ARG A 322 19.77 -13.55 -12.18
N GLU A 323 20.09 -14.67 -11.57
CA GLU A 323 20.46 -15.90 -12.29
C GLU A 323 19.27 -16.62 -12.90
N GLN A 324 18.16 -16.71 -12.16
CA GLN A 324 17.01 -17.55 -12.54
C GLN A 324 15.88 -16.77 -13.20
N LEU A 325 15.72 -15.48 -12.92
CA LEU A 325 14.74 -14.62 -13.58
C LEU A 325 15.37 -13.70 -14.63
N GLY A 326 16.68 -13.55 -14.60
CA GLY A 326 17.42 -12.71 -15.56
C GLY A 326 17.19 -11.21 -15.36
N VAL A 327 16.77 -10.79 -14.17
CA VAL A 327 16.45 -9.41 -13.84
C VAL A 327 17.07 -9.05 -12.49
N GLU A 328 17.69 -7.88 -12.43
CA GLU A 328 18.19 -7.30 -11.18
C GLU A 328 17.04 -6.72 -10.38
N ILE A 329 17.00 -6.97 -9.07
CA ILE A 329 16.00 -6.31 -8.21
C ILE A 329 16.41 -4.86 -8.00
N ASN A 330 15.51 -3.94 -8.30
CA ASN A 330 15.63 -2.55 -7.92
C ASN A 330 15.00 -2.37 -6.54
N GLU A 331 15.85 -2.31 -5.51
CA GLU A 331 15.40 -2.08 -4.16
C GLU A 331 14.80 -0.68 -4.03
N GLN A 332 13.82 -0.53 -3.15
CA GLN A 332 13.11 0.72 -2.92
C GLN A 332 12.93 0.95 -1.42
N TYR A 333 12.95 2.21 -1.02
CA TYR A 333 12.78 2.61 0.36
C TYR A 333 11.90 3.84 0.46
N GLY A 334 11.04 3.82 1.45
CA GLY A 334 10.16 4.91 1.84
C GLY A 334 9.24 4.49 2.96
N GLN A 335 8.20 5.25 3.16
CA GLN A 335 7.13 4.96 4.12
C GLN A 335 5.85 5.64 3.66
N THR A 336 4.72 5.32 4.27
CA THR A 336 3.42 5.85 3.85
C THR A 336 3.39 7.38 3.79
N GLU A 337 4.11 8.06 4.67
CA GLU A 337 4.12 9.53 4.76
C GLU A 337 4.85 10.22 3.59
N CYS A 338 5.75 9.54 2.93
CA CYS A 338 6.52 10.12 1.82
C CYS A 338 6.62 9.21 0.60
N ASP A 339 5.92 8.08 0.62
CA ASP A 339 6.06 7.02 -0.37
C ASP A 339 7.53 6.64 -0.59
N LEU A 340 7.93 6.31 -1.78
CA LEU A 340 9.27 5.78 -2.07
C LEU A 340 10.18 6.90 -2.59
N VAL A 341 11.32 7.09 -1.95
CA VAL A 341 12.23 8.22 -2.22
C VAL A 341 13.68 7.80 -2.44
N VAL A 342 14.02 6.55 -2.15
CA VAL A 342 15.38 5.99 -2.32
C VAL A 342 15.29 4.64 -2.99
N GLY A 343 16.20 4.33 -3.89
CA GLY A 343 16.26 3.02 -4.52
C GLY A 343 17.29 2.91 -5.63
N PHE A 344 17.13 1.89 -6.44
CA PHE A 344 17.99 1.60 -7.58
C PHE A 344 17.22 1.60 -8.90
N CYS A 345 17.97 1.90 -9.96
CA CYS A 345 17.57 1.66 -11.34
C CYS A 345 18.71 0.93 -12.02
N SER A 346 18.60 -0.39 -12.10
CA SER A 346 19.70 -1.26 -12.57
C SER A 346 20.12 -1.02 -14.02
N GLU A 347 19.26 -0.35 -14.80
CA GLU A 347 19.56 -0.01 -16.18
C GLU A 347 20.61 1.10 -16.32
N ILE A 348 20.71 1.99 -15.35
CA ILE A 348 21.60 3.16 -15.41
C ILE A 348 22.62 3.20 -14.28
N MET A 349 22.52 2.31 -13.31
CA MET A 349 23.45 2.25 -12.17
C MET A 349 23.60 0.82 -11.67
N ASN A 350 24.73 0.53 -11.07
CA ASN A 350 24.97 -0.76 -10.44
C ASN A 350 24.27 -0.82 -9.09
N THR A 351 23.64 -1.97 -8.80
CA THR A 351 23.15 -2.24 -7.46
C THR A 351 24.33 -2.55 -6.53
N VAL A 352 24.22 -2.10 -5.29
CA VAL A 352 25.26 -2.32 -4.26
C VAL A 352 24.65 -3.22 -3.18
N PRO A 353 25.19 -4.43 -2.99
CA PRO A 353 24.68 -5.35 -1.98
C PRO A 353 24.66 -4.72 -0.58
N GLY A 354 23.51 -4.82 0.10
CA GLY A 354 23.31 -4.26 1.43
C GLY A 354 22.89 -2.79 1.48
N ALA A 355 23.12 -2.03 0.42
CA ALA A 355 22.61 -0.66 0.33
C ALA A 355 21.15 -0.65 -0.14
N ILE A 356 20.39 0.37 0.26
CA ILE A 356 19.00 0.54 -0.16
C ILE A 356 18.84 1.43 -1.40
N GLY A 357 19.92 2.00 -1.89
CA GLY A 357 19.98 2.78 -3.12
C GLY A 357 20.40 4.22 -2.93
N LYS A 358 20.09 5.02 -3.94
CA LYS A 358 20.32 6.48 -3.94
C LYS A 358 18.99 7.22 -3.95
N ALA A 359 19.02 8.50 -3.59
CA ALA A 359 17.83 9.35 -3.68
C ALA A 359 17.30 9.35 -5.11
N VAL A 360 15.99 9.14 -5.23
CA VAL A 360 15.29 9.23 -6.52
C VAL A 360 15.39 10.67 -7.06
N PRO A 361 15.63 10.88 -8.36
CA PRO A 361 15.64 12.22 -8.92
C PRO A 361 14.41 13.04 -8.54
N GLY A 362 14.61 14.26 -8.03
CA GLY A 362 13.55 15.15 -7.55
C GLY A 362 13.36 15.17 -6.05
N HIS A 363 13.81 14.14 -5.33
CA HIS A 363 13.72 14.10 -3.87
C HIS A 363 15.07 14.41 -3.24
N ILE A 364 15.03 15.19 -2.16
CA ILE A 364 16.24 15.52 -1.39
C ILE A 364 16.18 14.70 -0.11
N VAL A 365 17.03 13.69 -0.04
CA VAL A 365 17.11 12.76 1.10
C VAL A 365 18.49 12.90 1.73
N GLU A 366 18.52 13.03 3.04
CA GLU A 366 19.76 13.21 3.81
C GLU A 366 19.70 12.42 5.13
N ILE A 367 20.85 12.32 5.75
CA ILE A 367 21.00 11.83 7.11
C ILE A 367 21.14 13.05 8.03
N ILE A 368 20.27 13.17 9.02
CA ILE A 368 20.24 14.31 9.93
C ILE A 368 20.49 13.89 11.38
N ASP A 369 20.98 14.83 12.19
CA ASP A 369 21.05 14.68 13.64
C ASP A 369 19.73 15.11 14.31
N LYS A 370 19.70 15.03 15.64
CA LYS A 370 18.51 15.41 16.44
C LYS A 370 18.07 16.86 16.28
N ASP A 371 19.00 17.74 15.86
CA ASP A 371 18.74 19.17 15.68
C ASP A 371 18.38 19.51 14.22
N GLY A 372 18.30 18.51 13.34
CA GLY A 372 17.98 18.68 11.93
C GLY A 372 19.16 19.11 11.06
N ARG A 373 20.39 18.97 11.55
CA ARG A 373 21.59 19.26 10.78
C ARG A 373 22.02 18.04 9.99
N VAL A 374 22.44 18.27 8.74
CA VAL A 374 22.95 17.19 7.89
C VAL A 374 24.24 16.63 8.49
N VAL A 375 24.25 15.30 8.67
CA VAL A 375 25.42 14.55 9.15
C VAL A 375 26.34 14.28 7.98
N LYS A 376 27.64 14.50 8.18
CA LYS A 376 28.66 14.29 7.15
C LYS A 376 29.55 13.09 7.46
N GLY A 377 30.30 12.63 6.44
CA GLY A 377 31.31 11.62 6.61
C GLY A 377 30.85 10.20 6.82
N GLY A 378 29.61 9.90 6.48
CA GLY A 378 29.05 8.54 6.60
C GLY A 378 28.66 8.14 8.02
N ASP A 379 28.52 9.11 8.92
CA ASP A 379 28.06 8.84 10.29
C ASP A 379 26.59 8.45 10.34
N LEU A 380 26.22 7.74 11.40
CA LEU A 380 24.84 7.31 11.64
C LEU A 380 23.96 8.51 12.03
N GLY A 381 22.78 8.58 11.43
CA GLY A 381 21.77 9.57 11.77
C GLY A 381 20.41 9.12 11.28
N GLU A 382 19.43 9.99 11.36
CA GLU A 382 18.08 9.70 10.90
C GLU A 382 17.93 10.01 9.41
N ILE A 383 17.34 9.07 8.66
CA ILE A 383 16.99 9.29 7.26
C ILE A 383 15.84 10.29 7.21
N ALA A 384 15.99 11.36 6.43
CA ALA A 384 15.03 12.46 6.36
C ALA A 384 14.85 12.96 4.93
N ILE A 385 13.67 13.47 4.63
CA ILE A 385 13.30 14.02 3.33
C ILE A 385 13.00 15.50 3.48
N LYS A 386 13.57 16.32 2.62
CA LYS A 386 13.40 17.77 2.67
C LYS A 386 12.06 18.21 2.11
N SER A 387 11.33 19.01 2.85
CA SER A 387 10.12 19.67 2.38
C SER A 387 10.42 21.02 1.73
N PRO A 388 9.60 21.54 0.80
CA PRO A 388 8.42 20.87 0.25
C PRO A 388 8.78 19.79 -0.77
N ASP A 389 7.98 18.75 -0.81
CA ASP A 389 8.10 17.68 -1.80
C ASP A 389 6.69 17.18 -2.14
N PRO A 390 6.33 17.06 -3.43
CA PRO A 390 4.98 16.64 -3.82
C PRO A 390 4.57 15.28 -3.26
N VAL A 391 5.53 14.40 -3.00
CA VAL A 391 5.28 13.05 -2.51
C VAL A 391 4.91 13.02 -1.02
N MET A 392 5.19 14.12 -0.31
CA MET A 392 4.92 14.20 1.13
C MET A 392 3.43 14.27 1.43
N PHE A 393 3.02 13.57 2.47
CA PHE A 393 1.66 13.66 2.99
C PHE A 393 1.29 15.10 3.37
N LEU A 394 0.00 15.39 3.44
CA LEU A 394 -0.48 16.70 3.88
C LEU A 394 -0.40 16.83 5.40
N GLU A 395 -0.95 15.84 6.08
CA GLU A 395 -1.03 15.79 7.55
C GLU A 395 -1.46 14.40 7.99
N TYR A 396 -1.28 14.08 9.25
CA TYR A 396 -2.03 13.00 9.87
C TYR A 396 -3.46 13.51 10.13
N TRP A 397 -4.44 12.73 9.70
CA TRP A 397 -5.85 13.12 9.75
C TRP A 397 -6.26 13.53 11.15
N GLN A 398 -6.70 14.79 11.31
CA GLN A 398 -7.14 15.39 12.57
C GLN A 398 -6.18 15.15 13.74
N ASN A 399 -4.89 15.11 13.46
CA ASN A 399 -3.86 14.94 14.47
C ASN A 399 -2.70 15.92 14.25
N PRO A 400 -2.92 17.22 14.57
CA PRO A 400 -1.90 18.25 14.33
C PRO A 400 -0.62 18.07 15.15
N GLN A 401 -0.72 17.47 16.34
CA GLN A 401 0.45 17.25 17.16
C GLN A 401 1.38 16.18 16.55
N ALA A 402 0.83 15.05 16.12
CA ALA A 402 1.59 14.00 15.44
C ALA A 402 2.20 14.51 14.14
N THR A 403 1.47 15.35 13.40
CA THR A 403 1.97 15.99 12.17
C THR A 403 3.16 16.87 12.46
N LYS A 404 3.06 17.72 13.47
CA LYS A 404 4.17 18.59 13.89
C LYS A 404 5.38 17.79 14.33
N ASP A 405 5.17 16.72 15.09
CA ASP A 405 6.23 15.89 15.65
C ASP A 405 6.98 15.09 14.57
N LYS A 406 6.39 14.95 13.38
CA LYS A 406 7.00 14.24 12.24
C LYS A 406 8.12 15.05 11.57
N PHE A 407 8.23 16.34 11.86
CA PHE A 407 9.17 17.24 11.23
C PHE A 407 10.17 17.84 12.23
N THR A 408 11.39 18.05 11.77
CA THR A 408 12.40 18.90 12.42
C THR A 408 12.82 19.94 11.39
N GLY A 409 12.36 21.19 11.56
CA GLY A 409 12.53 22.23 10.55
C GLY A 409 11.90 21.81 9.22
N GLU A 410 12.67 21.84 8.15
CA GLU A 410 12.24 21.43 6.81
C GLU A 410 12.27 19.92 6.58
N TRP A 411 12.80 19.15 7.54
CA TRP A 411 13.02 17.72 7.38
C TRP A 411 11.87 16.88 7.90
N LEU A 412 11.27 16.07 7.02
CA LEU A 412 10.39 14.98 7.43
C LEU A 412 11.25 13.85 7.97
N ARG A 413 11.01 13.47 9.20
CA ARG A 413 11.76 12.43 9.90
C ARG A 413 11.11 11.07 9.65
N THR A 414 11.88 10.11 9.18
CA THR A 414 11.36 8.77 8.90
C THR A 414 11.25 7.89 10.15
N GLY A 415 11.99 8.19 11.20
CA GLY A 415 12.15 7.28 12.33
C GLY A 415 13.11 6.14 12.05
N ASP A 416 13.70 6.09 10.88
CA ASP A 416 14.69 5.09 10.49
C ASP A 416 16.09 5.69 10.52
N TYR A 417 17.04 4.98 11.14
CA TYR A 417 18.45 5.39 11.17
C TYR A 417 19.21 4.74 10.04
N GLY A 418 20.17 5.48 9.52
CA GLY A 418 20.98 5.00 8.41
C GLY A 418 22.22 5.83 8.21
N ARG A 419 22.93 5.50 7.15
CA ARG A 419 24.16 6.17 6.73
C ARG A 419 24.07 6.49 5.25
N LYS A 420 24.77 7.53 4.85
CA LYS A 420 24.96 7.87 3.43
C LYS A 420 26.44 7.83 3.14
N ASP A 421 26.86 6.99 2.19
CA ASP A 421 28.27 6.88 1.84
C ASP A 421 28.72 7.99 0.87
N GLU A 422 29.99 8.01 0.57
CA GLU A 422 30.60 9.00 -0.32
C GLU A 422 30.09 8.97 -1.75
N ASN A 423 29.54 7.82 -2.17
CA ASN A 423 28.94 7.64 -3.49
C ASN A 423 27.45 7.99 -3.54
N GLY A 424 26.86 8.37 -2.41
CA GLY A 424 25.45 8.72 -2.30
C GLY A 424 24.51 7.56 -2.03
N HIS A 425 25.02 6.37 -1.77
CA HIS A 425 24.20 5.22 -1.38
C HIS A 425 23.78 5.33 0.08
N PHE A 426 22.53 5.00 0.34
CA PHE A 426 21.98 4.91 1.69
C PHE A 426 22.08 3.47 2.21
N TRP A 427 22.39 3.35 3.49
CA TRP A 427 22.50 2.09 4.22
C TRP A 427 21.57 2.13 5.42
N PHE A 428 20.65 1.17 5.49
CA PHE A 428 19.71 1.10 6.59
C PHE A 428 20.41 0.60 7.85
N GLY A 429 20.26 1.34 8.96
CA GLY A 429 20.92 1.02 10.23
C GLY A 429 20.01 0.48 11.31
N GLY A 430 18.70 0.71 11.19
CA GLY A 430 17.72 0.25 12.17
C GLY A 430 16.59 1.23 12.38
N ARG A 431 15.62 0.84 13.20
CA ARG A 431 14.46 1.66 13.53
C ARG A 431 14.59 2.36 14.86
N GLN A 432 14.02 3.55 14.94
CA GLN A 432 13.90 4.27 16.20
C GLN A 432 12.76 3.70 17.04
N ASP A 433 11.73 3.21 16.40
CA ASP A 433 10.54 2.69 17.04
C ASP A 433 10.47 1.15 16.94
N ASP A 434 9.55 0.53 17.70
CA ASP A 434 9.43 -0.93 17.82
C ASP A 434 8.41 -1.53 16.84
N ILE A 435 8.19 -0.90 15.70
CA ILE A 435 7.33 -1.45 14.65
C ILE A 435 7.85 -2.82 14.21
N ILE A 436 6.97 -3.81 14.22
CA ILE A 436 7.27 -5.17 13.82
C ILE A 436 7.08 -5.30 12.31
N GLU A 437 8.13 -5.74 11.61
CA GLU A 437 8.05 -6.03 10.17
C GLU A 437 7.99 -7.53 9.96
N SER A 438 6.79 -8.02 9.66
CA SER A 438 6.54 -9.44 9.46
C SER A 438 5.93 -9.69 8.08
N GLY A 439 6.67 -10.39 7.22
CA GLY A 439 6.18 -10.76 5.90
C GLY A 439 5.78 -9.59 5.02
N GLY A 440 6.45 -8.45 5.12
CA GLY A 440 6.12 -7.22 4.40
C GLY A 440 5.03 -6.37 5.05
N PHE A 441 4.45 -6.84 6.15
CA PHE A 441 3.45 -6.09 6.91
C PHE A 441 4.12 -5.33 8.05
N ARG A 442 3.72 -4.08 8.23
CA ARG A 442 4.11 -3.26 9.37
C ARG A 442 3.05 -3.40 10.44
N ILE A 443 3.41 -3.99 11.56
CA ILE A 443 2.50 -4.29 12.66
C ILE A 443 2.86 -3.44 13.86
N GLY A 444 1.90 -2.64 14.32
CA GLY A 444 2.07 -1.86 15.54
C GLY A 444 1.86 -2.73 16.78
N PRO A 445 2.86 -2.89 17.65
CA PRO A 445 2.69 -3.70 18.85
C PRO A 445 1.56 -3.18 19.73
N GLY A 446 1.40 -1.87 19.83
CA GLY A 446 0.31 -1.26 20.63
C GLY A 446 -1.09 -1.61 20.12
N GLU A 447 -1.28 -1.73 18.82
CA GLU A 447 -2.56 -2.14 18.22
C GLU A 447 -2.89 -3.60 18.58
N VAL A 448 -1.90 -4.48 18.52
CA VAL A 448 -2.05 -5.90 18.91
C VAL A 448 -2.33 -6.02 20.41
N GLU A 449 -1.60 -5.28 21.23
CA GLU A 449 -1.82 -5.24 22.67
C GLU A 449 -3.25 -4.78 23.01
N ALA A 450 -3.72 -3.70 22.38
CA ALA A 450 -5.07 -3.20 22.60
C ALA A 450 -6.14 -4.23 22.21
N CYS A 451 -5.94 -4.94 21.10
CA CYS A 451 -6.83 -6.03 20.67
C CYS A 451 -6.84 -7.17 21.68
N LEU A 452 -5.68 -7.60 22.15
CA LEU A 452 -5.54 -8.71 23.09
C LEU A 452 -6.09 -8.38 24.48
N MET A 453 -6.04 -7.12 24.92
CA MET A 453 -6.65 -6.70 26.18
C MET A 453 -8.17 -6.88 26.22
N LYS A 454 -8.82 -6.99 25.06
CA LYS A 454 -10.25 -7.29 24.96
C LYS A 454 -10.56 -8.79 25.10
N HIS A 455 -9.55 -9.65 25.07
CA HIS A 455 -9.75 -11.08 25.25
C HIS A 455 -10.09 -11.38 26.71
N ARG A 456 -11.12 -12.22 26.93
CA ARG A 456 -11.66 -12.53 28.26
C ARG A 456 -10.64 -13.09 29.26
N ALA A 457 -9.58 -13.73 28.78
CA ALA A 457 -8.59 -14.41 29.61
C ALA A 457 -7.32 -13.58 29.85
N VAL A 458 -7.17 -12.43 29.21
CA VAL A 458 -5.95 -11.61 29.26
C VAL A 458 -6.06 -10.52 30.30
N ALA A 459 -5.16 -10.53 31.29
CA ALA A 459 -5.03 -9.47 32.29
C ALA A 459 -4.09 -8.36 31.80
N LEU A 460 -2.92 -8.75 31.32
CA LEU A 460 -1.93 -7.84 30.70
C LEU A 460 -1.28 -8.51 29.52
N VAL A 461 -0.76 -7.70 28.61
CA VAL A 461 -0.04 -8.18 27.43
C VAL A 461 1.07 -7.23 27.05
N GLY A 462 2.19 -7.79 26.62
CA GLY A 462 3.28 -7.08 25.96
C GLY A 462 3.58 -7.75 24.62
N VAL A 463 3.78 -6.96 23.57
CA VAL A 463 4.01 -7.47 22.22
C VAL A 463 5.33 -6.93 21.68
N ILE A 464 6.15 -7.83 21.13
CA ILE A 464 7.42 -7.50 20.48
C ILE A 464 7.57 -8.24 19.16
N GLY A 465 8.51 -7.78 18.33
CA GLY A 465 9.00 -8.53 17.18
C GLY A 465 10.20 -9.37 17.56
N VAL A 466 10.25 -10.61 17.07
CA VAL A 466 11.43 -11.47 17.21
C VAL A 466 11.89 -11.92 15.82
N PRO A 467 13.21 -12.10 15.62
CA PRO A 467 13.73 -12.48 14.30
C PRO A 467 13.16 -13.79 13.78
N ASP A 468 12.86 -13.83 12.48
CA ASP A 468 12.39 -15.03 11.78
C ASP A 468 13.05 -15.12 10.41
N PRO A 469 13.61 -16.31 10.02
CA PRO A 469 14.36 -16.44 8.76
C PRO A 469 13.53 -16.23 7.49
N VAL A 470 12.22 -16.45 7.54
CA VAL A 470 11.33 -16.34 6.38
C VAL A 470 10.65 -14.97 6.33
N ARG A 471 10.16 -14.50 7.48
CA ARG A 471 9.30 -13.31 7.57
C ARG A 471 10.03 -12.04 7.97
N GLY A 472 11.32 -12.13 8.26
CA GLY A 472 12.10 -11.04 8.86
C GLY A 472 11.90 -10.99 10.37
N GLU A 473 10.66 -10.74 10.82
CA GLU A 473 10.23 -10.82 12.21
C GLU A 473 8.89 -11.56 12.30
N ILE A 474 8.60 -12.09 13.46
CA ILE A 474 7.26 -12.56 13.83
C ILE A 474 6.81 -11.85 15.08
N VAL A 475 5.49 -11.75 15.24
CA VAL A 475 4.87 -11.17 16.43
C VAL A 475 4.96 -12.17 17.59
N LYS A 476 5.49 -11.71 18.73
CA LYS A 476 5.52 -12.48 19.98
C LYS A 476 4.75 -11.73 21.05
N ALA A 477 3.82 -12.41 21.70
CA ALA A 477 3.04 -11.86 22.80
C ALA A 477 3.45 -12.51 24.13
N PHE A 478 3.64 -11.66 25.14
CA PHE A 478 3.77 -12.08 26.54
C PHE A 478 2.43 -11.80 27.21
N ILE A 479 1.79 -12.85 27.70
CA ILE A 479 0.43 -12.79 28.26
C ILE A 479 0.44 -13.09 29.73
N LEU A 480 -0.11 -12.18 30.55
CA LEU A 480 -0.47 -12.46 31.93
C LEU A 480 -1.95 -12.85 31.95
N PRO A 481 -2.29 -14.12 32.22
CA PRO A 481 -3.68 -14.54 32.28
C PRO A 481 -4.40 -13.94 33.50
N LYS A 482 -5.71 -13.76 33.38
CA LYS A 482 -6.56 -13.37 34.50
C LYS A 482 -6.54 -14.47 35.60
N ALA A 483 -6.81 -14.10 36.85
CA ALA A 483 -6.87 -15.02 37.94
C ALA A 483 -7.87 -16.17 37.66
N GLY A 484 -7.46 -17.39 37.99
CA GLY A 484 -8.28 -18.59 37.75
C GLY A 484 -8.23 -19.16 36.32
N VAL A 485 -7.51 -18.51 35.41
CA VAL A 485 -7.31 -19.01 34.05
C VAL A 485 -6.06 -19.87 34.01
N THR A 486 -6.19 -21.09 33.49
CA THR A 486 -5.07 -21.99 33.29
C THR A 486 -4.47 -21.77 31.93
N PRO A 487 -3.19 -21.38 31.82
CA PRO A 487 -2.52 -21.24 30.52
C PRO A 487 -2.26 -22.62 29.92
N ASP A 488 -2.91 -22.89 28.79
CA ASP A 488 -2.76 -24.13 28.05
C ASP A 488 -2.68 -23.83 26.55
N LYS A 489 -2.53 -24.88 25.76
CA LYS A 489 -2.42 -24.74 24.30
C LYS A 489 -3.73 -24.25 23.66
N ALA A 490 -4.86 -24.61 24.23
CA ALA A 490 -6.16 -24.14 23.77
C ALA A 490 -6.31 -22.62 23.96
N LEU A 491 -5.84 -22.09 25.09
CA LEU A 491 -5.81 -20.66 25.35
C LEU A 491 -4.86 -19.94 24.39
N GLU A 492 -3.69 -20.49 24.11
CA GLU A 492 -2.76 -19.96 23.13
C GLU A 492 -3.41 -19.82 21.76
N GLU A 493 -4.08 -20.87 21.28
CA GLU A 493 -4.79 -20.84 20.00
C GLU A 493 -5.95 -19.83 19.99
N SER A 494 -6.69 -19.73 21.11
CA SER A 494 -7.77 -18.75 21.27
C SER A 494 -7.25 -17.31 21.16
N ILE A 495 -6.08 -17.03 21.73
CA ILE A 495 -5.42 -15.72 21.67
C ILE A 495 -5.01 -15.39 20.24
N LYS A 496 -4.40 -16.33 19.54
CA LYS A 496 -4.03 -16.18 18.13
C LYS A 496 -5.25 -15.91 17.24
N GLU A 497 -6.29 -16.70 17.39
CA GLU A 497 -7.55 -16.54 16.64
C GLU A 497 -8.26 -15.22 16.95
N HIS A 498 -8.19 -14.75 18.18
CA HIS A 498 -8.78 -13.47 18.55
C HIS A 498 -8.22 -12.31 17.71
N VAL A 499 -6.89 -12.26 17.57
CA VAL A 499 -6.24 -11.22 16.76
C VAL A 499 -6.55 -11.39 15.29
N LYS A 500 -6.49 -12.62 14.76
CA LYS A 500 -6.82 -12.90 13.36
C LYS A 500 -8.21 -12.42 12.98
N LYS A 501 -9.19 -12.65 13.85
CA LYS A 501 -10.60 -12.33 13.58
C LYS A 501 -10.96 -10.89 13.88
N ARG A 502 -10.37 -10.30 14.92
CA ARG A 502 -10.78 -8.97 15.40
C ARG A 502 -9.94 -7.84 14.84
N LEU A 503 -8.66 -8.05 14.57
CA LEU A 503 -7.75 -7.02 14.08
C LEU A 503 -7.41 -7.26 12.61
N GLU A 504 -6.47 -8.16 12.35
CA GLU A 504 -6.11 -8.58 10.98
C GLU A 504 -5.40 -9.94 11.01
N ALA A 505 -5.48 -10.66 9.88
CA ALA A 505 -4.95 -12.01 9.79
C ALA A 505 -3.42 -12.09 9.91
N HIS A 506 -2.69 -11.00 9.65
CA HIS A 506 -1.22 -10.99 9.71
C HIS A 506 -0.66 -10.58 11.07
N ALA A 507 -1.45 -9.92 11.89
CA ALA A 507 -1.01 -9.35 13.16
C ALA A 507 -1.04 -10.34 14.34
N TYR A 508 -1.53 -11.55 14.11
CA TYR A 508 -1.62 -12.51 15.20
C TYR A 508 -0.23 -12.93 15.71
N PRO A 509 -0.08 -13.10 17.04
CA PRO A 509 1.18 -13.55 17.59
C PRO A 509 1.44 -15.01 17.20
N ARG A 510 2.56 -15.26 16.54
CA ARG A 510 2.98 -16.62 16.17
C ARG A 510 3.61 -17.34 17.36
N GLU A 511 4.17 -16.58 18.29
CA GLU A 511 4.66 -17.08 19.55
C GLU A 511 3.91 -16.41 20.70
N VAL A 512 3.49 -17.22 21.67
CA VAL A 512 2.83 -16.77 22.90
C VAL A 512 3.56 -17.38 24.08
N THR A 513 3.98 -16.51 25.01
CA THR A 513 4.56 -16.93 26.28
C THR A 513 3.68 -16.43 27.41
N PHE A 514 3.21 -17.35 28.25
CA PHE A 514 2.46 -16.98 29.42
C PHE A 514 3.43 -16.65 30.56
N VAL A 515 3.16 -15.54 31.25
CA VAL A 515 3.98 -15.05 32.34
C VAL A 515 3.16 -14.98 33.62
N SER A 516 3.84 -14.98 34.75
CA SER A 516 3.20 -14.94 36.08
C SER A 516 3.23 -13.55 36.71
N GLU A 517 4.05 -12.63 36.16
CA GLU A 517 4.19 -11.24 36.64
C GLU A 517 4.35 -10.28 35.51
#